data_74ca039318061237006151a45e248f39
#
_entry.id   74ca039318061237006151a45e248f39
#
_cell.length_a   1.000
_cell.length_b   1.000
_cell.length_c   1.000
_cell.angle_alpha   90.00
_cell.angle_beta   90.00
_cell.angle_gamma   90.00
#
_symmetry.space_group_name_H-M   'P 1'
#
loop_
_entity.id
_entity.type
_entity.pdbx_description
1 polymer ?
#
loop_
_entity_poly.entity_id
_entity_poly.type
_entity_poly.pdbx_seq_one_letter_code
_entity_poly.pdbx_strand_id
1 'polypeptide(L)'
;MAHIVTHNHTTREVWLTQLAQAISDPVELLQLLALEHHAELQRGAQARRLFPLRVPREFVARMKKGDPNDPLLLQVLTAHAEFTLTPGFSTDPLDEQQNAVPGLLHKYQNRSLLLVKGGCAVNCRYCFRRHFPYEDNKGNKANWQKAIEYIKNNPKLDEIIFSGGDPLMAKDDELDWLITQLEAIPHIKRLRIHSRLPVVIPARITHRLCQRLQQSRLQNIMVLHINHANEFDDALREACLKLKNAHVTLLNQGVLLRGVNDNAQTLADLSRALFDAGIMPYYLHVLDKVQGAAHFMVPDSEAREIMKSLMSLVSGYMVPKLTREIGGEPSKTLLDLGLRQV
;
A
#
# COMPACT_ATOMS: atom_id res chain seq x y z
N MET A 1 -45.82 19.17 26.25
CA MET A 1 -44.57 18.38 26.24
C MET A 1 -43.92 18.57 24.90
N ALA A 2 -42.81 19.30 24.85
CA ALA A 2 -42.07 19.58 23.63
C ALA A 2 -41.10 18.42 23.40
N HIS A 3 -41.28 17.69 22.30
CA HIS A 3 -40.29 16.68 21.84
C HIS A 3 -39.04 17.40 21.37
N ILE A 4 -37.95 17.31 22.14
CA ILE A 4 -36.61 17.72 21.69
C ILE A 4 -36.15 16.62 20.73
N VAL A 5 -36.22 16.92 19.42
CA VAL A 5 -35.55 16.13 18.38
C VAL A 5 -34.07 16.46 18.47
N THR A 6 -33.30 15.63 19.15
CA THR A 6 -31.83 15.68 19.09
C THR A 6 -31.41 15.19 17.68
N HIS A 7 -31.10 16.13 16.81
CA HIS A 7 -30.35 15.83 15.61
C HIS A 7 -28.96 15.38 16.02
N ASN A 8 -28.72 14.07 16.05
CA ASN A 8 -27.37 13.52 16.06
C ASN A 8 -26.69 13.94 14.76
N HIS A 9 -26.02 15.09 14.77
CA HIS A 9 -25.00 15.40 13.78
C HIS A 9 -23.89 14.37 13.98
N THR A 10 -23.93 13.28 13.23
CA THR A 10 -22.78 12.38 13.06
C THR A 10 -21.67 13.22 12.46
N THR A 11 -20.76 13.71 13.29
CA THR A 11 -19.56 14.40 12.84
C THR A 11 -18.83 13.47 11.90
N ARG A 12 -18.63 13.90 10.67
CA ARG A 12 -17.91 13.13 9.66
C ARG A 12 -16.50 12.80 10.22
N GLU A 13 -16.11 11.52 10.15
CA GLU A 13 -14.79 11.10 10.60
C GLU A 13 -13.69 11.91 9.91
N VAL A 14 -12.67 12.34 10.66
CA VAL A 14 -11.60 13.23 10.21
C VAL A 14 -10.94 12.72 8.93
N TRP A 15 -10.62 11.43 8.88
CA TRP A 15 -9.98 10.83 7.70
C TRP A 15 -10.83 10.91 6.42
N LEU A 16 -12.17 10.87 6.52
CA LEU A 16 -13.07 11.04 5.37
C LEU A 16 -13.05 12.48 4.85
N THR A 17 -12.87 13.45 5.74
CA THR A 17 -12.71 14.85 5.36
C THR A 17 -11.37 15.05 4.64
N GLN A 18 -10.28 14.54 5.20
CA GLN A 18 -8.94 14.57 4.60
C GLN A 18 -8.91 13.88 3.22
N LEU A 19 -9.57 12.71 3.12
CA LEU A 19 -9.71 11.99 1.87
C LEU A 19 -10.46 12.78 0.79
N ALA A 20 -11.50 13.53 1.17
CA ALA A 20 -12.27 14.37 0.25
C ALA A 20 -11.49 15.60 -0.22
N GLN A 21 -10.51 16.05 0.55
CA GLN A 21 -9.64 17.19 0.25
C GLN A 21 -8.35 16.80 -0.48
N ALA A 22 -8.21 15.50 -0.86
CA ALA A 22 -7.04 15.04 -1.61
C ALA A 22 -6.91 15.80 -2.93
N ILE A 23 -5.67 16.18 -3.25
CA ILE A 23 -5.31 16.90 -4.46
C ILE A 23 -5.43 15.94 -5.66
N SER A 24 -6.08 16.39 -6.72
CA SER A 24 -6.25 15.64 -7.97
C SER A 24 -5.75 16.39 -9.20
N ASP A 25 -5.37 17.67 -9.04
CA ASP A 25 -4.79 18.48 -10.11
C ASP A 25 -3.26 18.60 -9.92
N PRO A 26 -2.45 18.13 -10.90
CA PRO A 26 -1.00 18.31 -10.85
C PRO A 26 -0.56 19.77 -10.75
N VAL A 27 -1.32 20.72 -11.33
CA VAL A 27 -0.99 22.16 -11.27
C VAL A 27 -1.10 22.67 -9.83
N GLU A 28 -2.20 22.30 -9.13
CA GLU A 28 -2.36 22.63 -7.71
C GLU A 28 -1.21 22.06 -6.86
N LEU A 29 -0.82 20.80 -7.12
CA LEU A 29 0.28 20.16 -6.39
C LEU A 29 1.60 20.90 -6.60
N LEU A 30 1.93 21.27 -7.85
CA LEU A 30 3.15 22.01 -8.16
C LEU A 30 3.17 23.40 -7.51
N GLN A 31 2.03 24.10 -7.50
CA GLN A 31 1.90 25.41 -6.82
C GLN A 31 2.14 25.31 -5.32
N LEU A 32 1.55 24.31 -4.65
CA LEU A 32 1.74 24.07 -3.22
C LEU A 32 3.20 23.80 -2.85
N LEU A 33 3.95 23.23 -3.77
CA LEU A 33 5.36 22.87 -3.60
C LEU A 33 6.33 23.94 -4.15
N ALA A 34 5.84 25.09 -4.64
CA ALA A 34 6.64 26.13 -5.30
C ALA A 34 7.47 25.60 -6.49
N LEU A 35 6.86 24.73 -7.29
CA LEU A 35 7.43 24.08 -8.48
C LEU A 35 6.66 24.40 -9.76
N GLU A 36 5.74 25.35 -9.72
CA GLU A 36 4.85 25.73 -10.83
C GLU A 36 5.61 26.22 -12.08
N HIS A 37 6.86 26.67 -11.94
CA HIS A 37 7.70 27.12 -13.06
C HIS A 37 8.64 26.04 -13.60
N HIS A 38 8.61 24.81 -13.05
CA HIS A 38 9.47 23.73 -13.48
C HIS A 38 8.94 23.07 -14.76
N ALA A 39 9.47 23.43 -15.92
CA ALA A 39 8.96 23.05 -17.23
C ALA A 39 8.81 21.54 -17.45
N GLU A 40 9.74 20.73 -16.93
CA GLU A 40 9.69 19.26 -17.06
C GLU A 40 8.53 18.66 -16.25
N LEU A 41 8.32 19.12 -15.01
CA LEU A 41 7.22 18.65 -14.17
C LEU A 41 5.87 19.06 -14.75
N GLN A 42 5.75 20.26 -15.32
CA GLN A 42 4.54 20.71 -16.02
C GLN A 42 4.19 19.83 -17.22
N ARG A 43 5.20 19.43 -18.00
CA ARG A 43 5.00 18.49 -19.13
C ARG A 43 4.42 17.14 -18.67
N GLY A 44 4.80 16.70 -17.48
CA GLY A 44 4.27 15.48 -16.86
C GLY A 44 2.79 15.55 -16.48
N ALA A 45 2.23 16.75 -16.30
CA ALA A 45 0.85 16.91 -15.82
C ALA A 45 -0.20 16.20 -16.72
N GLN A 46 0.07 16.09 -18.02
CA GLN A 46 -0.83 15.41 -18.97
C GLN A 46 -0.92 13.90 -18.75
N ALA A 47 0.04 13.27 -18.07
CA ALA A 47 0.00 11.84 -17.79
C ALA A 47 -1.10 11.45 -16.79
N ARG A 48 -1.77 12.44 -16.15
CA ARG A 48 -2.99 12.19 -15.36
C ARG A 48 -4.12 11.51 -16.14
N ARG A 49 -4.13 11.61 -17.47
CA ARG A 49 -5.12 10.92 -18.32
C ARG A 49 -4.87 9.42 -18.44
N LEU A 50 -3.63 8.94 -18.22
CA LEU A 50 -3.28 7.53 -18.21
C LEU A 50 -3.61 6.88 -16.87
N PHE A 51 -3.33 7.62 -15.80
CA PHE A 51 -3.62 7.23 -14.43
C PHE A 51 -3.82 8.51 -13.59
N PRO A 52 -5.02 8.76 -13.02
CA PRO A 52 -5.32 10.01 -12.34
C PRO A 52 -4.33 10.33 -11.22
N LEU A 53 -4.09 11.62 -10.99
CA LEU A 53 -3.43 12.07 -9.76
C LEU A 53 -4.43 11.99 -8.61
N ARG A 54 -3.98 11.48 -7.49
CA ARG A 54 -4.65 11.60 -6.19
C ARG A 54 -3.61 11.55 -5.08
N VAL A 55 -3.55 12.59 -4.25
CA VAL A 55 -2.62 12.65 -3.12
C VAL A 55 -3.22 13.46 -1.96
N PRO A 56 -3.28 12.90 -0.73
CA PRO A 56 -3.73 13.62 0.46
C PRO A 56 -2.81 14.78 0.82
N ARG A 57 -3.39 15.88 1.32
CA ARG A 57 -2.64 17.07 1.74
C ARG A 57 -1.68 16.78 2.89
N GLU A 58 -2.03 15.85 3.76
CA GLU A 58 -1.20 15.38 4.87
C GLU A 58 0.10 14.73 4.37
N PHE A 59 0.05 14.04 3.24
CA PHE A 59 1.24 13.47 2.62
C PHE A 59 2.08 14.54 1.91
N VAL A 60 1.42 15.49 1.25
CA VAL A 60 2.09 16.63 0.58
C VAL A 60 2.81 17.52 1.60
N ALA A 61 2.27 17.68 2.80
CA ALA A 61 2.90 18.48 3.86
C ALA A 61 4.28 17.99 4.31
N ARG A 62 4.62 16.73 3.99
CA ARG A 62 5.95 16.12 4.28
C ARG A 62 6.95 16.30 3.14
N MET A 63 6.50 16.80 1.99
CA MET A 63 7.35 17.03 0.82
C MET A 63 8.14 18.32 0.97
N LYS A 64 9.37 18.33 0.47
CA LYS A 64 10.25 19.49 0.50
C LYS A 64 9.87 20.46 -0.61
N LYS A 65 9.44 21.69 -0.23
CA LYS A 65 9.12 22.74 -1.20
C LYS A 65 10.34 23.13 -2.03
N GLY A 66 10.12 23.37 -3.31
CA GLY A 66 11.15 23.79 -4.27
C GLY A 66 12.10 22.67 -4.69
N ASP A 67 11.88 21.41 -4.26
CA ASP A 67 12.71 20.28 -4.62
C ASP A 67 12.01 19.39 -5.67
N PRO A 68 12.40 19.43 -6.95
CA PRO A 68 11.79 18.62 -8.00
C PRO A 68 12.12 17.12 -7.87
N ASN A 69 13.13 16.78 -7.05
CA ASN A 69 13.57 15.42 -6.81
C ASN A 69 13.14 14.89 -5.43
N ASP A 70 12.20 15.56 -4.76
CA ASP A 70 11.69 15.06 -3.49
C ASP A 70 11.15 13.63 -3.63
N PRO A 71 11.64 12.67 -2.81
CA PRO A 71 11.30 11.25 -2.97
C PRO A 71 9.82 10.94 -2.73
N LEU A 72 9.08 11.78 -2.01
CA LEU A 72 7.65 11.62 -1.82
C LEU A 72 6.88 12.13 -3.04
N LEU A 73 7.32 13.26 -3.59
CA LEU A 73 6.75 13.85 -4.80
C LEU A 73 6.86 12.88 -5.99
N LEU A 74 8.04 12.32 -6.21
CA LEU A 74 8.30 11.38 -7.32
C LEU A 74 7.37 10.16 -7.29
N GLN A 75 6.91 9.73 -6.13
CA GLN A 75 6.01 8.58 -5.99
C GLN A 75 4.57 8.87 -6.44
N VAL A 76 4.17 10.12 -6.53
CA VAL A 76 2.76 10.52 -6.76
C VAL A 76 2.56 11.46 -7.92
N LEU A 77 3.55 12.31 -8.26
CA LEU A 77 3.45 13.24 -9.38
C LEU A 77 3.48 12.50 -10.72
N THR A 78 2.57 12.87 -11.60
CA THR A 78 2.52 12.37 -12.98
C THR A 78 3.76 12.79 -13.76
N ALA A 79 4.37 11.86 -14.49
CA ALA A 79 5.59 12.10 -15.25
C ALA A 79 5.38 11.87 -16.76
N HIS A 80 6.05 12.67 -17.60
CA HIS A 80 6.00 12.48 -19.05
C HIS A 80 6.49 11.09 -19.49
N ALA A 81 7.45 10.53 -18.75
CA ALA A 81 7.97 9.17 -18.99
C ALA A 81 6.90 8.06 -18.93
N GLU A 82 5.74 8.31 -18.32
CA GLU A 82 4.64 7.33 -18.27
C GLU A 82 4.01 7.04 -19.65
N PHE A 83 4.20 7.94 -20.64
CA PHE A 83 3.77 7.71 -22.02
C PHE A 83 4.66 6.74 -22.80
N THR A 84 5.87 6.47 -22.29
CA THR A 84 6.83 5.62 -22.98
C THR A 84 6.42 4.15 -22.88
N LEU A 85 6.17 3.52 -24.01
CA LEU A 85 5.97 2.08 -24.08
C LEU A 85 7.32 1.38 -23.97
N THR A 86 7.47 0.53 -22.97
CA THR A 86 8.72 -0.19 -22.72
C THR A 86 8.53 -1.69 -22.95
N PRO A 87 9.35 -2.35 -23.79
CA PRO A 87 9.27 -3.79 -23.99
C PRO A 87 9.32 -4.57 -22.68
N GLY A 88 8.46 -5.59 -22.55
CA GLY A 88 8.36 -6.44 -21.34
C GLY A 88 7.52 -5.83 -20.19
N PHE A 89 6.93 -4.63 -20.38
CA PHE A 89 5.94 -4.05 -19.47
C PHE A 89 4.53 -4.30 -19.99
N SER A 90 3.61 -4.71 -19.13
CA SER A 90 2.23 -5.07 -19.48
C SER A 90 1.20 -4.35 -18.61
N THR A 91 -0.08 -4.47 -18.98
CA THR A 91 -1.20 -3.96 -18.16
C THR A 91 -1.60 -4.93 -17.05
N ASP A 92 -1.15 -6.19 -17.09
CA ASP A 92 -1.35 -7.22 -16.06
C ASP A 92 -0.05 -7.98 -15.78
N PRO A 93 0.90 -7.38 -15.05
CA PRO A 93 2.21 -7.97 -14.82
C PRO A 93 2.21 -9.20 -13.91
N LEU A 94 1.10 -9.48 -13.22
CA LEU A 94 0.98 -10.55 -12.22
C LEU A 94 -0.15 -11.55 -12.51
N ASP A 95 -0.76 -11.48 -13.70
CA ASP A 95 -1.87 -12.35 -14.13
C ASP A 95 -3.05 -12.36 -13.13
N GLU A 96 -3.44 -11.16 -12.66
CA GLU A 96 -4.49 -10.99 -11.64
C GLU A 96 -5.88 -10.65 -12.20
N GLN A 97 -5.99 -10.38 -13.50
CA GLN A 97 -7.25 -9.90 -14.08
C GLN A 97 -8.28 -11.01 -14.29
N GLN A 98 -7.88 -12.29 -14.27
CA GLN A 98 -8.79 -13.43 -14.39
C GLN A 98 -8.96 -14.12 -13.02
N ASN A 99 -10.18 -14.07 -12.48
CA ASN A 99 -10.49 -14.63 -11.17
C ASN A 99 -11.72 -15.55 -11.23
N ALA A 100 -11.64 -16.72 -10.59
CA ALA A 100 -12.75 -17.66 -10.51
C ALA A 100 -13.92 -17.13 -9.64
N VAL A 101 -13.60 -16.30 -8.65
CA VAL A 101 -14.58 -15.62 -7.78
C VAL A 101 -14.33 -14.12 -7.86
N PRO A 102 -15.34 -13.30 -8.27
CA PRO A 102 -15.17 -11.85 -8.32
C PRO A 102 -14.70 -11.27 -6.99
N GLY A 103 -13.60 -10.51 -7.03
CA GLY A 103 -13.04 -9.89 -5.85
C GLY A 103 -12.22 -10.80 -4.93
N LEU A 104 -11.93 -12.06 -5.33
CA LEU A 104 -11.07 -12.97 -4.57
C LEU A 104 -9.96 -13.54 -5.44
N LEU A 105 -8.70 -13.28 -5.05
CA LEU A 105 -7.50 -13.82 -5.68
C LEU A 105 -6.96 -14.99 -4.85
N HIS A 106 -6.98 -16.21 -5.38
CA HIS A 106 -6.45 -17.39 -4.71
C HIS A 106 -5.24 -17.95 -5.46
N LYS A 107 -4.07 -17.35 -5.22
CA LYS A 107 -2.80 -17.71 -5.86
C LYS A 107 -1.99 -18.75 -5.08
N TYR A 108 -2.16 -18.81 -3.76
CA TYR A 108 -1.31 -19.59 -2.86
C TYR A 108 -2.12 -20.60 -2.08
N GLN A 109 -1.53 -21.74 -1.78
CA GLN A 109 -2.23 -22.90 -1.19
C GLN A 109 -2.97 -22.57 0.13
N ASN A 110 -2.37 -21.75 1.01
CA ASN A 110 -2.88 -21.55 2.37
C ASN A 110 -3.48 -20.15 2.61
N ARG A 111 -3.48 -19.26 1.60
CA ARG A 111 -3.98 -17.90 1.75
C ARG A 111 -4.64 -17.39 0.49
N SER A 112 -5.65 -16.57 0.66
CA SER A 112 -6.31 -15.84 -0.43
C SER A 112 -6.37 -14.35 -0.14
N LEU A 113 -6.50 -13.55 -1.20
CA LEU A 113 -6.56 -12.10 -1.13
C LEU A 113 -7.95 -11.64 -1.51
N LEU A 114 -8.61 -10.94 -0.58
CA LEU A 114 -9.92 -10.34 -0.76
C LEU A 114 -9.79 -8.88 -1.18
N LEU A 115 -10.34 -8.53 -2.33
CA LEU A 115 -10.44 -7.14 -2.80
C LEU A 115 -11.57 -6.44 -2.05
N VAL A 116 -11.22 -5.68 -1.00
CA VAL A 116 -12.20 -5.04 -0.12
C VAL A 116 -12.78 -3.78 -0.76
N LYS A 117 -11.92 -2.96 -1.38
CA LYS A 117 -12.29 -1.74 -2.11
C LYS A 117 -11.44 -1.58 -3.36
N GLY A 118 -12.00 -0.98 -4.42
CA GLY A 118 -11.27 -0.69 -5.66
C GLY A 118 -10.54 0.65 -5.67
N GLY A 119 -10.92 1.59 -4.78
CA GLY A 119 -10.30 2.92 -4.71
C GLY A 119 -9.12 2.98 -3.75
N CYS A 120 -8.26 4.00 -3.94
CA CYS A 120 -7.15 4.34 -3.06
C CYS A 120 -7.25 5.79 -2.59
N ALA A 121 -6.63 6.11 -1.45
CA ALA A 121 -6.45 7.51 -1.01
C ALA A 121 -5.34 8.22 -1.78
N VAL A 122 -4.36 7.47 -2.27
CA VAL A 122 -3.22 7.95 -3.07
C VAL A 122 -3.04 7.06 -4.30
N ASN A 123 -2.76 7.66 -5.45
CA ASN A 123 -2.44 6.93 -6.68
C ASN A 123 -0.92 6.90 -6.88
N CYS A 124 -0.28 5.84 -6.39
CA CYS A 124 1.15 5.60 -6.54
C CYS A 124 1.51 5.39 -8.00
N ARG A 125 2.49 6.16 -8.53
CA ARG A 125 2.85 6.07 -9.97
C ARG A 125 3.44 4.72 -10.39
N TYR A 126 3.98 3.97 -9.45
CA TYR A 126 4.52 2.62 -9.61
C TYR A 126 3.49 1.50 -9.32
N CYS A 127 2.20 1.82 -9.17
CA CYS A 127 1.18 0.84 -8.81
C CYS A 127 1.01 -0.23 -9.90
N PHE A 128 1.27 -1.49 -9.57
CA PHE A 128 1.14 -2.60 -10.51
C PHE A 128 -0.32 -2.90 -10.89
N ARG A 129 -1.28 -2.48 -10.06
CA ARG A 129 -2.73 -2.60 -10.31
C ARG A 129 -3.35 -1.35 -10.94
N ARG A 130 -2.54 -0.43 -11.52
CA ARG A 130 -3.07 0.80 -12.13
C ARG A 130 -4.02 0.57 -13.31
N HIS A 131 -3.97 -0.62 -13.92
CA HIS A 131 -4.85 -1.06 -15.01
C HIS A 131 -5.81 -2.18 -14.61
N PHE A 132 -5.90 -2.50 -13.31
CA PHE A 132 -6.75 -3.58 -12.82
C PHE A 132 -8.25 -3.24 -12.98
N PRO A 133 -9.10 -4.18 -13.49
CA PRO A 133 -10.52 -3.96 -13.73
C PRO A 133 -11.34 -4.00 -12.43
N TYR A 134 -11.23 -2.95 -11.63
CA TYR A 134 -11.94 -2.86 -10.34
C TYR A 134 -13.46 -2.82 -10.49
N GLU A 135 -13.98 -2.38 -11.63
CA GLU A 135 -15.43 -2.37 -11.90
C GLU A 135 -16.03 -3.78 -11.91
N ASP A 136 -15.29 -4.76 -12.46
CA ASP A 136 -15.70 -6.17 -12.51
C ASP A 136 -15.48 -6.88 -11.17
N ASN A 137 -14.59 -6.33 -10.34
CA ASN A 137 -14.18 -6.87 -9.04
C ASN A 137 -14.61 -5.97 -7.88
N LYS A 138 -15.81 -5.37 -7.96
CA LYS A 138 -16.29 -4.44 -6.93
C LYS A 138 -16.31 -5.04 -5.54
N GLY A 139 -15.63 -4.37 -4.60
CA GLY A 139 -15.73 -4.65 -3.17
C GLY A 139 -17.08 -4.20 -2.61
N ASN A 140 -18.07 -5.06 -2.69
CA ASN A 140 -19.40 -4.87 -2.14
C ASN A 140 -19.88 -6.10 -1.38
N LYS A 141 -20.94 -5.96 -0.59
CA LYS A 141 -21.44 -7.01 0.30
C LYS A 141 -21.81 -8.30 -0.46
N ALA A 142 -22.36 -8.21 -1.67
CA ALA A 142 -22.73 -9.38 -2.47
C ALA A 142 -21.51 -10.20 -2.91
N ASN A 143 -20.46 -9.53 -3.39
CA ASN A 143 -19.20 -10.20 -3.79
C ASN A 143 -18.44 -10.71 -2.56
N TRP A 144 -18.44 -9.96 -1.45
CA TRP A 144 -17.86 -10.45 -0.19
C TRP A 144 -18.54 -11.72 0.33
N GLN A 145 -19.88 -11.84 0.21
CA GLN A 145 -20.59 -13.06 0.60
C GLN A 145 -20.16 -14.26 -0.25
N LYS A 146 -19.99 -14.09 -1.57
CA LYS A 146 -19.47 -15.16 -2.44
C LYS A 146 -18.05 -15.58 -2.06
N ALA A 147 -17.20 -14.59 -1.78
CA ALA A 147 -15.82 -14.83 -1.33
C ALA A 147 -15.78 -15.57 0.02
N ILE A 148 -16.61 -15.18 0.99
CA ILE A 148 -16.74 -15.84 2.30
C ILE A 148 -17.18 -17.29 2.13
N GLU A 149 -18.18 -17.57 1.27
CA GLU A 149 -18.62 -18.93 1.00
C GLU A 149 -17.50 -19.77 0.36
N TYR A 150 -16.75 -19.19 -0.60
CA TYR A 150 -15.58 -19.85 -1.16
C TYR A 150 -14.54 -20.18 -0.08
N ILE A 151 -14.21 -19.22 0.79
CA ILE A 151 -13.24 -19.38 1.89
C ILE A 151 -13.69 -20.51 2.83
N LYS A 152 -14.97 -20.53 3.22
CA LYS A 152 -15.56 -21.52 4.10
C LYS A 152 -15.43 -22.95 3.54
N ASN A 153 -15.56 -23.11 2.22
CA ASN A 153 -15.46 -24.38 1.52
C ASN A 153 -14.01 -24.80 1.19
N ASN A 154 -13.00 -23.99 1.58
CA ASN A 154 -11.59 -24.29 1.33
C ASN A 154 -10.79 -24.36 2.64
N PRO A 155 -10.82 -25.48 3.36
CA PRO A 155 -10.22 -25.62 4.69
C PRO A 155 -8.69 -25.57 4.71
N LYS A 156 -8.03 -25.57 3.54
CA LYS A 156 -6.59 -25.35 3.43
C LYS A 156 -6.19 -23.87 3.64
N LEU A 157 -7.15 -22.94 3.49
CA LEU A 157 -6.93 -21.53 3.76
C LEU A 157 -6.89 -21.30 5.26
N ASP A 158 -5.81 -20.75 5.78
CA ASP A 158 -5.68 -20.36 7.19
C ASP A 158 -5.43 -18.85 7.38
N GLU A 159 -5.21 -18.13 6.26
CA GLU A 159 -4.96 -16.69 6.24
C GLU A 159 -5.76 -15.98 5.14
N ILE A 160 -6.40 -14.88 5.49
CA ILE A 160 -7.04 -13.98 4.52
C ILE A 160 -6.32 -12.64 4.51
N ILE A 161 -6.05 -12.16 3.28
CA ILE A 161 -5.38 -10.86 3.06
C ILE A 161 -6.43 -9.87 2.56
N PHE A 162 -6.67 -8.80 3.31
CA PHE A 162 -7.43 -7.65 2.81
C PHE A 162 -6.54 -6.77 1.94
N SER A 163 -6.99 -6.52 0.71
CA SER A 163 -6.29 -5.72 -0.30
C SER A 163 -7.30 -5.08 -1.26
N GLY A 164 -6.88 -4.80 -2.49
CA GLY A 164 -7.71 -4.19 -3.54
C GLY A 164 -6.97 -3.01 -4.15
N GLY A 165 -7.65 -1.87 -4.26
CA GLY A 165 -6.99 -0.57 -4.26
C GLY A 165 -6.35 -0.38 -2.89
N ASP A 166 -7.15 0.06 -1.92
CA ASP A 166 -6.72 0.04 -0.52
C ASP A 166 -7.88 -0.44 0.37
N PRO A 167 -7.73 -1.51 1.15
CA PRO A 167 -8.82 -2.10 1.93
C PRO A 167 -9.33 -1.18 3.04
N LEU A 168 -8.49 -0.27 3.57
CA LEU A 168 -8.87 0.68 4.60
C LEU A 168 -9.70 1.86 4.08
N MET A 169 -9.97 1.92 2.75
CA MET A 169 -11.03 2.76 2.19
C MET A 169 -12.43 2.28 2.60
N ALA A 170 -12.59 1.07 3.07
CA ALA A 170 -13.81 0.60 3.70
C ALA A 170 -13.99 1.29 5.07
N LYS A 171 -15.25 1.61 5.41
CA LYS A 171 -15.61 2.15 6.73
C LYS A 171 -15.46 1.08 7.81
N ASP A 172 -15.36 1.51 9.05
CA ASP A 172 -15.17 0.60 10.18
C ASP A 172 -16.31 -0.42 10.32
N ASP A 173 -17.56 -0.03 10.02
CA ASP A 173 -18.70 -0.96 10.00
C ASP A 173 -18.56 -2.06 8.94
N GLU A 174 -18.03 -1.73 7.77
CA GLU A 174 -17.81 -2.69 6.69
C GLU A 174 -16.68 -3.67 7.05
N LEU A 175 -15.60 -3.16 7.64
CA LEU A 175 -14.49 -3.98 8.13
C LEU A 175 -14.92 -4.89 9.29
N ASP A 176 -15.70 -4.36 10.22
CA ASP A 176 -16.25 -5.12 11.35
C ASP A 176 -17.09 -6.30 10.85
N TRP A 177 -18.00 -6.05 9.89
CA TRP A 177 -18.79 -7.10 9.29
C TRP A 177 -17.93 -8.18 8.63
N LEU A 178 -16.92 -7.78 7.82
CA LEU A 178 -16.01 -8.72 7.15
C LEU A 178 -15.22 -9.57 8.16
N ILE A 179 -14.64 -8.93 9.17
CA ILE A 179 -13.86 -9.61 10.21
C ILE A 179 -14.76 -10.60 10.97
N THR A 180 -15.98 -10.22 11.31
CA THR A 180 -16.96 -11.11 11.98
C THR A 180 -17.28 -12.35 11.15
N GLN A 181 -17.45 -12.19 9.81
CA GLN A 181 -17.68 -13.34 8.93
C GLN A 181 -16.47 -14.28 8.89
N LEU A 182 -15.25 -13.75 8.85
CA LEU A 182 -14.03 -14.56 8.86
C LEU A 182 -13.82 -15.27 10.21
N GLU A 183 -14.15 -14.63 11.31
CA GLU A 183 -14.08 -15.22 12.65
C GLU A 183 -15.02 -16.40 12.81
N ALA A 184 -16.16 -16.41 12.12
CA ALA A 184 -17.09 -17.55 12.13
C ALA A 184 -16.54 -18.79 11.39
N ILE A 185 -15.41 -18.68 10.67
CA ILE A 185 -14.78 -19.79 9.92
C ILE A 185 -13.64 -20.39 10.76
N PRO A 186 -13.78 -21.60 11.32
CA PRO A 186 -12.85 -22.12 12.33
C PRO A 186 -11.41 -22.31 11.85
N HIS A 187 -11.19 -22.60 10.56
CA HIS A 187 -9.86 -22.84 9.99
C HIS A 187 -9.10 -21.54 9.70
N ILE A 188 -9.78 -20.37 9.61
CA ILE A 188 -9.09 -19.11 9.46
C ILE A 188 -8.49 -18.67 10.80
N LYS A 189 -7.18 -18.45 10.80
CA LYS A 189 -6.37 -18.10 11.99
C LYS A 189 -5.79 -16.70 11.92
N ARG A 190 -5.56 -16.17 10.71
CA ARG A 190 -4.87 -14.91 10.49
C ARG A 190 -5.64 -13.98 9.56
N LEU A 191 -5.62 -12.70 9.90
CA LEU A 191 -6.04 -11.61 9.04
C LEU A 191 -4.84 -10.71 8.76
N ARG A 192 -4.50 -10.51 7.50
CA ARG A 192 -3.47 -9.58 7.08
C ARG A 192 -4.08 -8.46 6.24
N ILE A 193 -3.76 -7.22 6.57
CA ILE A 193 -4.28 -6.03 5.90
C ILE A 193 -3.10 -5.33 5.21
N HIS A 194 -3.17 -5.19 3.88
CA HIS A 194 -2.18 -4.46 3.09
C HIS A 194 -2.71 -3.06 2.78
N SER A 195 -2.08 -2.02 3.31
CA SER A 195 -2.59 -0.66 3.16
C SER A 195 -1.47 0.38 3.11
N ARG A 196 -1.67 1.40 2.29
CA ARG A 196 -0.90 2.64 2.31
C ARG A 196 -1.70 3.79 2.96
N LEU A 197 -3.00 3.61 3.16
CA LEU A 197 -3.88 4.66 3.68
C LEU A 197 -3.40 5.24 5.02
N PRO A 198 -2.98 4.43 6.03
CA PRO A 198 -2.45 4.98 7.29
C PRO A 198 -1.19 5.82 7.11
N VAL A 199 -0.40 5.54 6.07
CA VAL A 199 0.82 6.31 5.78
C VAL A 199 0.47 7.69 5.25
N VAL A 200 -0.52 7.80 4.38
CA VAL A 200 -0.88 9.07 3.72
C VAL A 200 -1.99 9.84 4.46
N ILE A 201 -2.81 9.15 5.25
CA ILE A 201 -3.85 9.73 6.15
C ILE A 201 -3.82 8.95 7.48
N PRO A 202 -2.93 9.28 8.43
CA PRO A 202 -2.81 8.55 9.71
C PRO A 202 -4.10 8.52 10.53
N ALA A 203 -4.96 9.53 10.42
CA ALA A 203 -6.26 9.61 11.06
C ALA A 203 -7.21 8.45 10.69
N ARG A 204 -6.89 7.66 9.63
CA ARG A 204 -7.63 6.43 9.29
C ARG A 204 -7.52 5.36 10.38
N ILE A 205 -6.49 5.39 11.19
CA ILE A 205 -6.36 4.49 12.33
C ILE A 205 -7.23 5.03 13.48
N THR A 206 -8.52 4.72 13.38
CA THR A 206 -9.54 5.13 14.34
C THR A 206 -9.46 4.29 15.61
N HIS A 207 -10.00 4.81 16.70
CA HIS A 207 -10.15 4.06 17.95
C HIS A 207 -11.00 2.80 17.74
N ARG A 208 -12.08 2.91 16.95
CA ARG A 208 -13.01 1.81 16.65
C ARG A 208 -12.32 0.69 15.89
N LEU A 209 -11.51 1.01 14.88
CA LEU A 209 -10.72 0.01 14.15
C LEU A 209 -9.74 -0.72 15.09
N CYS A 210 -9.00 0.04 15.91
CA CYS A 210 -8.07 -0.56 16.88
C CYS A 210 -8.78 -1.48 17.87
N GLN A 211 -9.90 -1.04 18.43
CA GLN A 211 -10.71 -1.85 19.35
C GLN A 211 -11.22 -3.13 18.67
N ARG A 212 -11.70 -3.03 17.42
CA ARG A 212 -12.17 -4.19 16.66
C ARG A 212 -11.06 -5.21 16.40
N LEU A 213 -9.86 -4.75 16.03
CA LEU A 213 -8.72 -5.63 15.82
C LEU A 213 -8.26 -6.27 17.14
N GLN A 214 -8.22 -5.51 18.23
CA GLN A 214 -7.82 -6.01 19.55
C GLN A 214 -8.75 -7.11 20.07
N GLN A 215 -10.04 -7.01 19.79
CA GLN A 215 -11.06 -7.98 20.22
C GLN A 215 -11.14 -9.22 19.31
N SER A 216 -10.45 -9.20 18.18
CA SER A 216 -10.47 -10.29 17.21
C SER A 216 -9.77 -11.53 17.74
N ARG A 217 -10.36 -12.73 17.50
CA ARG A 217 -9.66 -13.99 17.74
C ARG A 217 -8.56 -14.28 16.71
N LEU A 218 -8.56 -13.55 15.57
CA LEU A 218 -7.57 -13.74 14.52
C LEU A 218 -6.27 -13.06 14.91
N GLN A 219 -5.15 -13.64 14.51
CA GLN A 219 -3.87 -12.95 14.55
C GLN A 219 -3.89 -11.84 13.48
N ASN A 220 -3.85 -10.59 13.92
CA ASN A 220 -3.92 -9.44 13.03
C ASN A 220 -2.54 -8.96 12.63
N ILE A 221 -2.30 -8.83 11.33
CA ILE A 221 -1.08 -8.31 10.74
C ILE A 221 -1.46 -7.12 9.84
N MET A 222 -0.77 -5.99 9.98
CA MET A 222 -0.88 -4.87 9.04
C MET A 222 0.44 -4.70 8.31
N VAL A 223 0.39 -4.79 6.99
CA VAL A 223 1.53 -4.53 6.11
C VAL A 223 1.38 -3.13 5.56
N LEU A 224 2.21 -2.22 6.04
CA LEU A 224 2.27 -0.84 5.57
C LEU A 224 3.14 -0.76 4.32
N HIS A 225 2.80 0.16 3.42
CA HIS A 225 3.57 0.40 2.20
C HIS A 225 4.30 1.73 2.31
N ILE A 226 5.56 1.68 2.78
CA ILE A 226 6.44 2.83 3.00
C ILE A 226 7.72 2.60 2.21
N ASN A 227 8.14 3.59 1.41
CA ASN A 227 9.32 3.50 0.54
C ASN A 227 10.46 4.43 0.97
N HIS A 228 10.20 5.43 1.81
CA HIS A 228 11.20 6.41 2.21
C HIS A 228 11.00 6.88 3.66
N ALA A 229 12.09 7.18 4.38
CA ALA A 229 12.04 7.64 5.77
C ALA A 229 11.27 8.97 5.93
N ASN A 230 11.27 9.84 4.91
CA ASN A 230 10.53 11.10 4.91
C ASN A 230 8.99 10.91 4.91
N GLU A 231 8.50 9.68 4.72
CA GLU A 231 7.06 9.38 4.87
C GLU A 231 6.61 9.36 6.35
N PHE A 232 7.55 9.40 7.30
CA PHE A 232 7.25 9.42 8.72
C PHE A 232 7.08 10.85 9.24
N ASP A 233 5.98 11.04 9.96
CA ASP A 233 5.71 12.19 10.82
C ASP A 233 5.21 11.69 12.19
N ASP A 234 4.95 12.61 13.11
CA ASP A 234 4.44 12.26 14.45
C ASP A 234 3.06 11.60 14.38
N ALA A 235 2.20 12.03 13.45
CA ALA A 235 0.87 11.46 13.28
C ALA A 235 0.93 9.97 12.83
N LEU A 236 1.85 9.62 11.91
CA LEU A 236 2.06 8.24 11.50
C LEU A 236 2.64 7.40 12.65
N ARG A 237 3.61 7.93 13.41
CA ARG A 237 4.17 7.25 14.58
C ARG A 237 3.12 6.96 15.63
N GLU A 238 2.23 7.92 15.91
CA GLU A 238 1.09 7.73 16.82
C GLU A 238 0.11 6.68 16.30
N ALA A 239 -0.21 6.68 15.00
CA ALA A 239 -1.07 5.66 14.39
C ALA A 239 -0.47 4.25 14.52
N CYS A 240 0.85 4.10 14.31
CA CYS A 240 1.56 2.84 14.52
C CYS A 240 1.51 2.40 16.00
N LEU A 241 1.70 3.33 16.93
CA LEU A 241 1.59 3.03 18.36
C LEU A 241 0.18 2.54 18.74
N LYS A 242 -0.89 3.16 18.22
CA LYS A 242 -2.28 2.71 18.42
C LYS A 242 -2.48 1.26 17.92
N LEU A 243 -1.95 0.93 16.75
CA LEU A 243 -2.03 -0.42 16.20
C LEU A 243 -1.25 -1.43 17.04
N LYS A 244 -0.05 -1.08 17.51
CA LYS A 244 0.74 -1.92 18.43
C LYS A 244 0.00 -2.19 19.74
N ASN A 245 -0.60 -1.16 20.33
CA ASN A 245 -1.40 -1.28 21.56
C ASN A 245 -2.66 -2.14 21.35
N ALA A 246 -3.15 -2.24 20.10
CA ALA A 246 -4.20 -3.15 19.69
C ALA A 246 -3.70 -4.56 19.32
N HIS A 247 -2.46 -4.90 19.67
CA HIS A 247 -1.80 -6.20 19.41
C HIS A 247 -1.70 -6.56 17.92
N VAL A 248 -1.64 -5.56 17.03
CA VAL A 248 -1.43 -5.77 15.60
C VAL A 248 0.06 -5.89 15.30
N THR A 249 0.47 -6.94 14.62
CA THR A 249 1.84 -7.07 14.10
C THR A 249 2.03 -6.13 12.91
N LEU A 250 3.02 -5.24 13.00
CA LEU A 250 3.31 -4.27 11.94
C LEU A 250 4.50 -4.71 11.09
N LEU A 251 4.28 -4.81 9.80
CA LEU A 251 5.28 -5.15 8.79
C LEU A 251 5.33 -4.05 7.72
N ASN A 252 6.48 -3.87 7.06
CA ASN A 252 6.60 -3.01 5.89
C ASN A 252 6.86 -3.81 4.62
N GLN A 253 6.19 -3.41 3.54
CA GLN A 253 6.45 -3.87 2.18
C GLN A 253 6.70 -2.65 1.30
N GLY A 254 7.97 -2.41 0.97
CA GLY A 254 8.38 -1.34 0.06
C GLY A 254 8.63 -1.85 -1.36
N VAL A 255 8.78 -0.92 -2.29
CA VAL A 255 9.23 -1.15 -3.66
C VAL A 255 10.54 -0.40 -3.89
N LEU A 256 11.53 -1.05 -4.51
CA LEU A 256 12.79 -0.41 -4.91
C LEU A 256 12.53 0.42 -6.16
N LEU A 257 12.71 1.73 -6.06
CA LEU A 257 12.31 2.71 -7.07
C LEU A 257 13.47 3.65 -7.40
N ARG A 258 13.77 3.76 -8.69
CA ARG A 258 14.75 4.73 -9.20
C ARG A 258 14.42 6.14 -8.78
N GLY A 259 15.40 6.86 -8.22
CA GLY A 259 15.28 8.25 -7.75
C GLY A 259 14.52 8.43 -6.43
N VAL A 260 14.02 7.35 -5.82
CA VAL A 260 13.30 7.40 -4.55
C VAL A 260 14.12 6.77 -3.42
N ASN A 261 14.51 5.51 -3.58
CA ASN A 261 15.21 4.73 -2.54
C ASN A 261 16.26 3.77 -3.11
N ASP A 262 16.79 4.07 -4.28
CA ASP A 262 17.75 3.27 -5.03
C ASP A 262 19.20 3.40 -4.54
N ASN A 263 19.39 3.54 -3.23
CA ASN A 263 20.70 3.49 -2.62
C ASN A 263 20.63 2.90 -1.20
N ALA A 264 21.75 2.33 -0.74
CA ALA A 264 21.81 1.62 0.53
C ALA A 264 21.59 2.51 1.75
N GLN A 265 22.06 3.77 1.73
CA GLN A 265 21.91 4.68 2.86
C GLN A 265 20.44 5.06 3.06
N THR A 266 19.72 5.39 1.99
CA THR A 266 18.28 5.70 2.06
C THR A 266 17.47 4.52 2.58
N LEU A 267 17.81 3.28 2.16
CA LEU A 267 17.16 2.07 2.69
C LEU A 267 17.53 1.82 4.16
N ALA A 268 18.76 2.11 4.58
CA ALA A 268 19.18 2.00 5.97
C ALA A 268 18.41 2.99 6.87
N ASP A 269 18.24 4.23 6.41
CA ASP A 269 17.50 5.25 7.14
C ASP A 269 16.00 4.89 7.20
N LEU A 270 15.43 4.34 6.13
CA LEU A 270 14.08 3.79 6.14
C LEU A 270 13.96 2.64 7.15
N SER A 271 14.89 1.69 7.14
CA SER A 271 14.87 0.53 8.05
C SER A 271 14.91 0.94 9.51
N ARG A 272 15.72 1.95 9.86
CA ARG A 272 15.75 2.53 11.21
C ARG A 272 14.44 3.21 11.56
N ALA A 273 13.91 4.08 10.69
CA ALA A 273 12.65 4.76 10.92
C ALA A 273 11.46 3.80 11.09
N LEU A 274 11.44 2.69 10.32
CA LEU A 274 10.46 1.61 10.48
C LEU A 274 10.58 0.97 11.86
N PHE A 275 11.77 0.55 12.24
CA PHE A 275 12.01 -0.16 13.50
C PHE A 275 11.69 0.73 14.70
N ASP A 276 12.05 2.02 14.68
CA ASP A 276 11.72 3.00 15.71
C ASP A 276 10.19 3.17 15.89
N ALA A 277 9.42 3.06 14.79
CA ALA A 277 7.95 3.05 14.85
C ALA A 277 7.36 1.67 15.21
N GLY A 278 8.20 0.65 15.43
CA GLY A 278 7.81 -0.72 15.75
C GLY A 278 7.27 -1.50 14.56
N ILE A 279 7.71 -1.14 13.36
CA ILE A 279 7.38 -1.82 12.11
C ILE A 279 8.59 -2.65 11.69
N MET A 280 8.40 -3.95 11.44
CA MET A 280 9.48 -4.81 10.94
C MET A 280 9.63 -4.64 9.42
N PRO A 281 10.84 -4.35 8.89
CA PRO A 281 11.12 -4.48 7.47
C PRO A 281 10.85 -5.91 7.02
N TYR A 282 9.97 -6.08 6.02
CA TYR A 282 9.53 -7.43 5.63
C TYR A 282 9.97 -7.74 4.20
N TYR A 283 9.42 -7.04 3.23
CA TYR A 283 9.79 -7.17 1.84
C TYR A 283 10.23 -5.84 1.22
N LEU A 284 11.25 -5.92 0.36
CA LEU A 284 11.56 -4.92 -0.65
C LEU A 284 11.33 -5.57 -2.02
N HIS A 285 10.29 -5.17 -2.71
CA HIS A 285 9.99 -5.65 -4.05
C HIS A 285 10.86 -4.93 -5.08
N VAL A 286 11.41 -5.65 -6.05
CA VAL A 286 11.79 -5.02 -7.31
C VAL A 286 10.50 -4.60 -8.02
N LEU A 287 10.58 -3.58 -8.86
CA LEU A 287 9.41 -3.05 -9.57
C LEU A 287 8.73 -4.12 -10.42
N ASP A 288 7.42 -4.28 -10.25
CA ASP A 288 6.61 -5.06 -11.17
C ASP A 288 6.54 -4.34 -12.53
N LYS A 289 6.71 -5.07 -13.63
CA LYS A 289 6.81 -4.50 -14.98
C LYS A 289 5.44 -4.05 -15.52
N VAL A 290 4.84 -3.07 -14.84
CA VAL A 290 3.57 -2.48 -15.24
C VAL A 290 3.78 -1.32 -16.21
N GLN A 291 2.99 -1.27 -17.27
CA GLN A 291 3.02 -0.20 -18.27
C GLN A 291 2.84 1.18 -17.60
N GLY A 292 3.70 2.14 -17.96
CA GLY A 292 3.71 3.49 -17.42
C GLY A 292 4.57 3.67 -16.15
N ALA A 293 5.26 2.60 -15.65
CA ALA A 293 6.13 2.70 -14.47
C ALA A 293 7.61 2.42 -14.75
N ALA A 294 8.01 2.20 -16.00
CA ALA A 294 9.35 1.75 -16.38
C ALA A 294 10.48 2.68 -15.91
N HIS A 295 10.21 3.97 -15.79
CA HIS A 295 11.19 4.96 -15.32
C HIS A 295 11.61 4.78 -13.86
N PHE A 296 10.86 4.01 -13.06
CA PHE A 296 11.24 3.63 -11.71
C PHE A 296 12.09 2.37 -11.63
N MET A 297 12.37 1.71 -12.76
CA MET A 297 13.06 0.42 -12.73
C MET A 297 14.51 0.55 -12.26
N VAL A 298 14.86 -0.28 -11.28
CA VAL A 298 16.24 -0.56 -10.87
C VAL A 298 16.60 -1.96 -11.36
N PRO A 299 17.68 -2.15 -12.15
CA PRO A 299 18.10 -3.47 -12.61
C PRO A 299 18.43 -4.42 -11.46
N ASP A 300 18.20 -5.72 -11.64
CA ASP A 300 18.44 -6.74 -10.61
C ASP A 300 19.89 -6.77 -10.12
N SER A 301 20.86 -6.55 -11.00
CA SER A 301 22.28 -6.47 -10.63
C SER A 301 22.54 -5.33 -9.65
N GLU A 302 21.99 -4.15 -9.92
CA GLU A 302 22.11 -2.98 -9.05
C GLU A 302 21.33 -3.19 -7.74
N ALA A 303 20.12 -3.74 -7.80
CA ALA A 303 19.33 -4.07 -6.62
C ALA A 303 20.09 -5.00 -5.65
N ARG A 304 20.80 -5.99 -6.17
CA ARG A 304 21.64 -6.88 -5.36
C ARG A 304 22.80 -6.14 -4.69
N GLU A 305 23.47 -5.25 -5.39
CA GLU A 305 24.60 -4.47 -4.81
C GLU A 305 24.10 -3.49 -3.74
N ILE A 306 22.96 -2.84 -3.95
CA ILE A 306 22.30 -2.01 -2.94
C ILE A 306 22.01 -2.84 -1.68
N MET A 307 21.45 -4.05 -1.83
CA MET A 307 21.14 -4.90 -0.69
C MET A 307 22.36 -5.42 0.05
N LYS A 308 23.45 -5.80 -0.67
CA LYS A 308 24.74 -6.15 -0.04
C LYS A 308 25.28 -5.02 0.79
N SER A 309 25.24 -3.80 0.24
CA SER A 309 25.67 -2.60 0.96
C SER A 309 24.78 -2.31 2.18
N LEU A 310 23.46 -2.46 2.06
CA LEU A 310 22.50 -2.29 3.16
C LEU A 310 22.83 -3.24 4.34
N MET A 311 23.17 -4.51 4.05
CA MET A 311 23.52 -5.50 5.07
C MET A 311 24.71 -5.10 5.94
N SER A 312 25.60 -4.24 5.45
CA SER A 312 26.71 -3.69 6.23
C SER A 312 26.34 -2.45 7.07
N LEU A 313 25.19 -1.82 6.79
CA LEU A 313 24.78 -0.57 7.42
C LEU A 313 23.77 -0.74 8.57
N VAL A 314 23.07 -1.88 8.61
CA VAL A 314 22.04 -2.16 9.64
C VAL A 314 22.11 -3.60 10.12
N SER A 315 21.54 -3.86 11.30
CA SER A 315 21.43 -5.23 11.84
C SER A 315 20.58 -6.12 10.94
N GLY A 316 20.91 -7.40 10.86
CA GLY A 316 20.28 -8.35 9.93
C GLY A 316 18.74 -8.40 10.00
N TYR A 317 18.13 -8.23 11.18
CA TYR A 317 16.66 -8.19 11.33
C TYR A 317 16.03 -6.91 10.75
N MET A 318 16.81 -5.88 10.45
CA MET A 318 16.35 -4.65 9.77
C MET A 318 16.49 -4.73 8.25
N VAL A 319 17.08 -5.79 7.71
CA VAL A 319 17.25 -5.98 6.26
C VAL A 319 16.00 -6.65 5.70
N PRO A 320 15.21 -5.98 4.82
CA PRO A 320 14.06 -6.60 4.17
C PRO A 320 14.51 -7.68 3.18
N LYS A 321 13.64 -8.65 2.91
CA LYS A 321 13.88 -9.65 1.86
C LYS A 321 13.67 -9.01 0.49
N LEU A 322 14.71 -8.96 -0.34
CA LEU A 322 14.58 -8.54 -1.74
C LEU A 322 13.79 -9.61 -2.50
N THR A 323 12.69 -9.21 -3.14
CA THR A 323 11.74 -10.18 -3.71
C THR A 323 11.09 -9.67 -5.00
N ARG A 324 10.60 -10.64 -5.78
CA ARG A 324 9.75 -10.44 -6.96
C ARG A 324 8.50 -11.30 -6.83
N GLU A 325 7.38 -10.81 -7.30
CA GLU A 325 6.21 -11.65 -7.57
C GLU A 325 6.21 -12.06 -9.05
N ILE A 326 5.96 -13.34 -9.31
CA ILE A 326 5.86 -13.91 -10.66
C ILE A 326 4.50 -14.60 -10.73
N GLY A 327 3.70 -14.28 -11.74
CA GLY A 327 2.41 -14.93 -11.97
C GLY A 327 2.56 -16.45 -12.09
N GLY A 328 1.66 -17.19 -11.42
CA GLY A 328 1.66 -18.67 -11.44
C GLY A 328 2.64 -19.36 -10.48
N GLU A 329 3.61 -18.65 -9.89
CA GLU A 329 4.53 -19.22 -8.92
C GLU A 329 3.86 -19.48 -7.56
N PRO A 330 4.25 -20.58 -6.84
CA PRO A 330 3.62 -20.97 -5.57
C PRO A 330 4.00 -20.05 -4.39
N SER A 331 4.94 -19.16 -4.57
CA SER A 331 5.40 -18.18 -3.57
C SER A 331 6.07 -16.98 -4.24
N LYS A 332 6.28 -15.92 -3.46
CA LYS A 332 7.20 -14.86 -3.90
C LYS A 332 8.61 -15.40 -4.08
N THR A 333 9.27 -15.01 -5.16
CA THR A 333 10.65 -15.39 -5.49
C THR A 333 11.62 -14.44 -4.80
N LEU A 334 12.45 -14.95 -3.90
CA LEU A 334 13.54 -14.18 -3.33
C LEU A 334 14.67 -14.04 -4.36
N LEU A 335 15.20 -12.83 -4.52
CA LEU A 335 16.36 -12.61 -5.37
C LEU A 335 17.63 -13.04 -4.60
N ASP A 336 18.36 -14.00 -5.17
CA ASP A 336 19.67 -14.39 -4.64
C ASP A 336 20.63 -13.20 -4.75
N LEU A 337 21.24 -12.84 -3.62
CA LEU A 337 22.20 -11.73 -3.55
C LEU A 337 23.57 -12.12 -4.08
N GLY A 338 23.85 -13.40 -4.36
CA GLY A 338 25.16 -13.88 -4.83
C GLY A 338 26.27 -13.61 -3.80
N LEU A 339 25.98 -13.80 -2.50
CA LEU A 339 26.98 -13.72 -1.44
C LEU A 339 27.96 -14.90 -1.58
N ARG A 340 29.21 -14.70 -1.15
CA ARG A 340 30.23 -15.75 -1.23
C ARG A 340 29.74 -16.98 -0.45
N GLN A 341 29.81 -18.15 -1.10
CA GLN A 341 29.75 -19.44 -0.40
C GLN A 341 31.12 -19.62 0.30
N VAL A 342 31.10 -19.88 1.58
CA VAL A 342 32.30 -20.24 2.36
C VAL A 342 32.61 -21.70 2.16
#